data_1138be85a8c3f3e28f20d3988d02363e
#
_entry.id   1138be85a8c3f3e28f20d3988d02363e
#
_cell.length_a   1.000
_cell.length_b   1.000
_cell.length_c   1.000
_cell.angle_alpha   90.00
_cell.angle_beta   90.00
_cell.angle_gamma   90.00
#
_symmetry.space_group_name_H-M   'P 1'
#
loop_
_entity.id
_entity.type
_entity.pdbx_description
1 polymer ?
#
loop_
_entity_poly.entity_id
_entity_poly.type
_entity_poly.pdbx_seq_one_letter_code
_entity_poly.pdbx_strand_id
1 'polypeptide(L)'
;EMSASLGAGDVYKRQDHCPITKILTIEASGIGIACIAAQYFHVPVVFAKKAQSVNLDGEMYTTKVESFTHKKVYDVILSKKFLGPEDHVLLIDDFLANGCALLGLIDIVKKSGATLEGAGIVIEKGFQSGGQTIRDMGIHLESLAIIDSIADGKLTFRE
;
A
#
# COMPACT_ATOMS: atom_id res chain seq x y z
N GLU A 1 4.95 20.37 22.68
CA GLU A 1 4.00 19.28 23.01
C GLU A 1 2.79 19.31 22.09
N MET A 2 2.99 19.10 20.85
CA MET A 2 1.86 18.98 19.91
C MET A 2 2.21 17.96 18.85
N SER A 3 1.34 16.97 18.75
CA SER A 3 1.06 16.21 17.54
C SER A 3 1.44 14.72 17.42
N ALA A 4 2.09 14.10 18.36
CA ALA A 4 2.18 12.62 18.29
C ALA A 4 0.85 11.91 18.61
N SER A 5 -0.14 12.60 19.18
CA SER A 5 -1.43 12.01 19.56
C SER A 5 -2.51 12.09 18.49
N LEU A 6 -2.35 12.94 17.48
CA LEU A 6 -3.37 13.13 16.43
C LEU A 6 -3.48 11.93 15.50
N GLY A 7 -2.37 11.28 15.14
CA GLY A 7 -2.39 10.12 14.26
C GLY A 7 -3.03 8.88 14.90
N ALA A 8 -2.71 8.58 16.16
CA ALA A 8 -3.24 7.42 16.85
C ALA A 8 -4.73 7.57 17.19
N GLY A 9 -5.16 8.76 17.62
CA GLY A 9 -6.57 9.03 17.97
C GLY A 9 -7.51 8.97 16.78
N ASP A 10 -7.06 9.40 15.61
CA ASP A 10 -7.86 9.38 14.39
C ASP A 10 -7.98 7.96 13.80
N VAL A 11 -6.93 7.17 13.93
CA VAL A 11 -6.92 5.75 13.58
C VAL A 11 -7.89 4.95 14.47
N TYR A 12 -7.92 5.20 15.78
CA TYR A 12 -8.88 4.55 16.70
C TYR A 12 -10.34 4.93 16.39
N LYS A 13 -10.63 6.17 16.07
CA LYS A 13 -11.99 6.61 15.71
C LYS A 13 -12.49 5.98 14.41
N ARG A 14 -11.62 5.64 13.49
CA ARG A 14 -11.97 4.96 12.24
C ARG A 14 -12.24 3.46 12.45
N GLN A 15 -11.61 2.82 13.42
CA GLN A 15 -11.90 1.42 13.77
C GLN A 15 -13.34 1.18 14.21
N ASP A 16 -13.99 2.17 14.80
CA ASP A 16 -15.40 2.07 15.21
C ASP A 16 -16.39 2.14 14.03
N HIS A 17 -15.95 2.61 12.86
CA HIS A 17 -16.81 2.83 11.69
C HIS A 17 -16.46 1.97 10.47
N CYS A 18 -15.25 1.43 10.38
CA CYS A 18 -14.83 0.58 9.28
C CYS A 18 -13.74 -0.40 9.76
N PRO A 19 -14.13 -1.62 10.17
CA PRO A 19 -13.19 -2.57 10.72
C PRO A 19 -12.26 -3.09 9.62
N ILE A 20 -11.02 -2.59 9.59
CA ILE A 20 -9.96 -3.20 8.78
C ILE A 20 -9.80 -4.65 9.25
N THR A 21 -9.91 -5.59 8.33
CA THR A 21 -9.76 -7.02 8.63
C THR A 21 -8.41 -7.55 8.23
N LYS A 22 -7.71 -6.81 7.35
CA LYS A 22 -6.44 -7.30 6.78
C LYS A 22 -5.55 -6.17 6.31
N ILE A 23 -4.24 -6.32 6.53
CA ILE A 23 -3.23 -5.47 5.90
C ILE A 23 -2.62 -6.21 4.73
N LEU A 24 -2.54 -5.54 3.58
CA LEU A 24 -1.90 -6.04 2.38
C LEU A 24 -0.70 -5.16 2.01
N THR A 25 0.42 -5.79 1.72
CA THR A 25 1.66 -5.15 1.26
C THR A 25 2.27 -5.92 0.09
N ILE A 26 3.44 -5.48 -0.36
CA ILE A 26 4.22 -6.17 -1.39
C ILE A 26 5.62 -6.49 -0.87
N GLU A 27 6.16 -7.66 -1.26
CA GLU A 27 7.54 -8.02 -0.89
C GLU A 27 8.55 -7.04 -1.53
N ALA A 28 9.68 -6.75 -0.81
CA ALA A 28 10.04 -7.26 0.49
C ALA A 28 9.98 -6.17 1.56
N SER A 29 10.32 -4.93 1.25
CA SER A 29 10.54 -3.83 2.20
C SER A 29 9.30 -3.42 2.99
N GLY A 30 8.12 -3.45 2.38
CA GLY A 30 6.86 -3.12 3.06
C GLY A 30 6.44 -4.11 4.16
N ILE A 31 6.95 -5.35 4.14
CA ILE A 31 6.50 -6.42 5.06
C ILE A 31 6.76 -6.05 6.52
N GLY A 32 7.95 -5.57 6.85
CA GLY A 32 8.30 -5.20 8.23
C GLY A 32 7.39 -4.10 8.78
N ILE A 33 7.11 -3.10 7.98
CA ILE A 33 6.24 -1.96 8.33
C ILE A 33 4.79 -2.43 8.50
N ALA A 34 4.31 -3.26 7.56
CA ALA A 34 2.98 -3.84 7.63
C ALA A 34 2.78 -4.69 8.90
N CYS A 35 3.80 -5.47 9.32
CA CYS A 35 3.74 -6.23 10.55
C CYS A 35 3.65 -5.34 11.80
N ILE A 36 4.34 -4.20 11.82
CA ILE A 36 4.22 -3.23 12.92
C ILE A 36 2.82 -2.61 12.93
N ALA A 37 2.34 -2.14 11.78
CA ALA A 37 0.99 -1.59 11.66
C ALA A 37 -0.09 -2.58 12.09
N ALA A 38 0.05 -3.85 11.71
CA ALA A 38 -0.91 -4.91 12.05
C ALA A 38 -1.09 -5.12 13.55
N GLN A 39 -0.07 -4.83 14.37
CA GLN A 39 -0.19 -4.92 15.83
C GLN A 39 -1.18 -3.89 16.40
N TYR A 40 -1.27 -2.70 15.79
CA TYR A 40 -2.23 -1.67 16.20
C TYR A 40 -3.65 -1.98 15.77
N PHE A 41 -3.82 -2.62 14.61
CA PHE A 41 -5.13 -3.01 14.10
C PHE A 41 -5.58 -4.40 14.55
N HIS A 42 -4.70 -5.20 15.17
CA HIS A 42 -4.95 -6.58 15.59
C HIS A 42 -5.46 -7.47 14.44
N VAL A 43 -4.89 -7.30 13.26
CA VAL A 43 -5.28 -8.03 12.03
C VAL A 43 -4.09 -8.73 11.38
N PRO A 44 -4.33 -9.78 10.57
CA PRO A 44 -3.27 -10.44 9.84
C PRO A 44 -2.67 -9.57 8.74
N VAL A 45 -1.39 -9.84 8.43
CA VAL A 45 -0.68 -9.30 7.27
C VAL A 45 -0.64 -10.34 6.17
N VAL A 46 -0.95 -9.90 4.96
CA VAL A 46 -0.76 -10.67 3.74
C VAL A 46 0.17 -9.88 2.82
N PHE A 47 1.03 -10.54 2.09
CA PHE A 47 1.88 -9.87 1.13
C PHE A 47 1.81 -10.52 -0.25
N ALA A 48 1.76 -9.66 -1.27
CA ALA A 48 1.86 -10.05 -2.66
C ALA A 48 3.33 -10.27 -3.04
N LYS A 49 3.58 -11.24 -3.91
CA LYS A 49 4.92 -11.58 -4.40
C LYS A 49 5.15 -11.03 -5.80
N LYS A 50 6.41 -10.70 -6.09
CA LYS A 50 6.88 -10.38 -7.44
C LYS A 50 7.35 -11.66 -8.13
N ALA A 51 6.75 -12.00 -9.26
CA ALA A 51 7.10 -13.19 -10.03
C ALA A 51 7.55 -12.80 -11.44
N GLN A 52 8.50 -13.56 -12.01
CA GLN A 52 8.93 -13.37 -13.39
C GLN A 52 8.07 -14.16 -14.39
N SER A 53 7.43 -15.22 -13.92
CA SER A 53 6.45 -16.01 -14.67
C SER A 53 5.48 -16.70 -13.71
N VAL A 54 4.25 -16.85 -14.11
CA VAL A 54 3.19 -17.46 -13.31
C VAL A 54 2.70 -18.70 -14.00
N ASN A 55 2.76 -19.86 -13.30
CA ASN A 55 1.95 -21.01 -13.65
C ASN A 55 0.53 -20.72 -13.15
N LEU A 56 -0.39 -20.44 -14.06
CA LEU A 56 -1.77 -20.06 -13.78
C LEU A 56 -2.62 -21.33 -13.60
N ASP A 57 -2.64 -21.86 -12.42
CA ASP A 57 -3.60 -22.91 -12.02
C ASP A 57 -4.91 -22.36 -11.42
N GLY A 58 -5.16 -21.06 -11.61
CA GLY A 58 -6.41 -20.39 -11.21
C GLY A 58 -6.53 -20.01 -9.73
N GLU A 59 -5.59 -20.41 -8.89
CA GLU A 59 -5.61 -20.17 -7.43
C GLU A 59 -4.94 -18.86 -7.00
N MET A 60 -4.57 -18.01 -7.96
CA MET A 60 -3.87 -16.74 -7.73
C MET A 60 -4.62 -15.54 -8.31
N TYR A 61 -4.63 -14.44 -7.59
CA TYR A 61 -4.82 -13.12 -8.19
C TYR A 61 -3.50 -12.69 -8.81
N THR A 62 -3.54 -12.16 -10.03
CA THR A 62 -2.35 -11.73 -10.76
C THR A 62 -2.59 -10.38 -11.39
N THR A 63 -1.59 -9.50 -11.31
CA THR A 63 -1.57 -8.23 -12.02
C THR A 63 -0.18 -7.94 -12.56
N LYS A 64 -0.09 -7.20 -13.65
CA LYS A 64 1.18 -6.77 -14.23
C LYS A 64 1.53 -5.39 -13.74
N VAL A 65 2.77 -5.24 -13.29
CA VAL A 65 3.32 -3.97 -12.81
C VAL A 65 4.56 -3.65 -13.59
N GLU A 66 4.63 -2.44 -14.12
CA GLU A 66 5.80 -1.94 -14.80
C GLU A 66 6.73 -1.21 -13.83
N SER A 67 7.98 -1.65 -13.75
CA SER A 67 9.01 -0.95 -12.97
C SER A 67 9.65 0.13 -13.83
N PHE A 68 9.38 1.39 -13.52
CA PHE A 68 10.02 2.52 -14.20
C PHE A 68 11.54 2.55 -14.02
N THR A 69 12.03 2.12 -12.86
CA THR A 69 13.46 2.12 -12.53
C THR A 69 14.26 1.11 -13.37
N HIS A 70 13.64 -0.01 -13.74
CA HIS A 70 14.31 -1.10 -14.45
C HIS A 70 13.72 -1.39 -15.83
N LYS A 71 12.69 -0.65 -16.27
CA LYS A 71 11.95 -0.89 -17.53
C LYS A 71 11.53 -2.36 -17.70
N LYS A 72 11.23 -3.03 -16.59
CA LYS A 72 10.82 -4.45 -16.57
C LYS A 72 9.38 -4.55 -16.11
N VAL A 73 8.62 -5.35 -16.81
CA VAL A 73 7.29 -5.79 -16.37
C VAL A 73 7.47 -7.03 -15.51
N TYR A 74 6.85 -7.06 -14.35
CA TYR A 74 6.78 -8.24 -13.51
C TYR A 74 5.33 -8.49 -13.09
N ASP A 75 5.02 -9.75 -12.82
CA ASP A 75 3.73 -10.12 -12.30
C ASP A 75 3.73 -9.96 -10.77
N VAL A 76 2.68 -9.35 -10.24
CA VAL A 76 2.39 -9.33 -8.81
C VAL A 76 1.31 -10.36 -8.58
N ILE A 77 1.57 -11.29 -7.67
CA ILE A 77 0.70 -12.45 -7.42
C ILE A 77 0.33 -12.54 -5.94
N LEU A 78 -0.90 -12.98 -5.68
CA LEU A 78 -1.43 -13.26 -4.36
C LEU A 78 -2.34 -14.48 -4.39
N SER A 79 -2.16 -15.43 -3.47
CA SER A 79 -3.05 -16.57 -3.39
C SER A 79 -4.45 -16.14 -2.94
N LYS A 80 -5.47 -16.67 -3.65
CA LYS A 80 -6.89 -16.46 -3.33
C LYS A 80 -7.29 -16.94 -1.94
N LYS A 81 -6.50 -17.83 -1.35
CA LYS A 81 -6.72 -18.32 0.02
C LYS A 81 -6.60 -17.21 1.08
N PHE A 82 -5.89 -16.12 0.76
CA PHE A 82 -5.55 -15.09 1.74
C PHE A 82 -6.33 -13.79 1.58
N LEU A 83 -7.11 -13.65 0.51
CA LEU A 83 -7.88 -12.45 0.26
C LEU A 83 -9.19 -12.78 -0.45
N GLY A 84 -10.29 -12.24 0.05
CA GLY A 84 -11.63 -12.48 -0.49
C GLY A 84 -12.59 -11.31 -0.28
N PRO A 85 -13.84 -11.44 -0.75
CA PRO A 85 -14.82 -10.36 -0.74
C PRO A 85 -15.26 -9.89 0.65
N GLU A 86 -15.06 -10.71 1.69
CA GLU A 86 -15.36 -10.34 3.09
C GLU A 86 -14.29 -9.42 3.69
N ASP A 87 -13.15 -9.25 3.03
CA ASP A 87 -12.03 -8.51 3.61
C ASP A 87 -12.18 -6.99 3.41
N HIS A 88 -11.79 -6.26 4.45
CA HIS A 88 -11.60 -4.82 4.45
C HIS A 88 -10.11 -4.53 4.56
N VAL A 89 -9.51 -4.04 3.50
CA VAL A 89 -8.06 -4.03 3.29
C VAL A 89 -7.47 -2.64 3.49
N LEU A 90 -6.45 -2.55 4.32
CA LEU A 90 -5.53 -1.43 4.37
C LEU A 90 -4.24 -1.80 3.62
N LEU A 91 -3.85 -1.02 2.63
CA LEU A 91 -2.56 -1.17 1.96
C LEU A 91 -1.47 -0.47 2.78
N ILE A 92 -0.33 -1.12 2.96
CA ILE A 92 0.85 -0.52 3.62
C ILE A 92 2.08 -0.76 2.75
N ASP A 93 2.87 0.30 2.52
CA ASP A 93 4.15 0.19 1.81
C ASP A 93 5.16 1.20 2.37
N ASP A 94 6.45 0.99 2.06
CA ASP A 94 7.54 1.85 2.54
C ASP A 94 7.68 3.14 1.71
N PHE A 95 7.69 3.02 0.39
CA PHE A 95 7.91 4.14 -0.53
C PHE A 95 6.83 4.26 -1.60
N LEU A 96 6.34 5.46 -1.80
CA LEU A 96 5.49 5.80 -2.94
C LEU A 96 6.23 6.73 -3.90
N ALA A 97 6.56 6.21 -5.07
CA ALA A 97 7.22 6.94 -6.16
C ALA A 97 6.21 7.19 -7.31
N ASN A 98 6.27 6.42 -8.38
CA ASN A 98 5.32 6.50 -9.49
C ASN A 98 4.00 5.75 -9.23
N GLY A 99 3.90 5.02 -8.11
CA GLY A 99 2.68 4.35 -7.70
C GLY A 99 2.44 2.98 -8.33
N CYS A 100 3.33 2.47 -9.17
CA CYS A 100 3.09 1.23 -9.92
C CYS A 100 2.83 0.01 -9.01
N ALA A 101 3.61 -0.14 -7.93
CA ALA A 101 3.41 -1.24 -6.98
C ALA A 101 2.06 -1.11 -6.27
N LEU A 102 1.73 0.09 -5.79
CA LEU A 102 0.47 0.35 -5.09
C LEU A 102 -0.74 0.16 -6.01
N LEU A 103 -0.66 0.61 -7.28
CA LEU A 103 -1.69 0.36 -8.29
C LEU A 103 -1.88 -1.14 -8.55
N GLY A 104 -0.81 -1.91 -8.54
CA GLY A 104 -0.87 -3.37 -8.64
C GLY A 104 -1.60 -4.00 -7.46
N LEU A 105 -1.33 -3.54 -6.24
CA LEU A 105 -2.06 -4.02 -5.05
C LEU A 105 -3.53 -3.63 -5.08
N ILE A 106 -3.86 -2.41 -5.52
CA ILE A 106 -5.24 -1.95 -5.71
C ILE A 106 -6.00 -2.84 -6.70
N ASP A 107 -5.36 -3.21 -7.81
CA ASP A 107 -5.96 -4.11 -8.80
C ASP A 107 -6.19 -5.53 -8.22
N ILE A 108 -5.28 -6.02 -7.40
CA ILE A 108 -5.46 -7.30 -6.66
C ILE A 108 -6.65 -7.22 -5.71
N VAL A 109 -6.78 -6.15 -4.91
CA VAL A 109 -7.93 -5.95 -4.02
C VAL A 109 -9.22 -5.91 -4.82
N LYS A 110 -9.26 -5.19 -5.94
CA LYS A 110 -10.42 -5.14 -6.83
C LYS A 110 -10.79 -6.52 -7.38
N LYS A 111 -9.81 -7.30 -7.84
CA LYS A 111 -10.02 -8.67 -8.37
C LYS A 111 -10.50 -9.65 -7.31
N SER A 112 -10.13 -9.45 -6.05
CA SER A 112 -10.59 -10.29 -4.95
C SER A 112 -12.03 -10.02 -4.51
N GLY A 113 -12.60 -8.88 -4.91
CA GLY A 113 -13.88 -8.40 -4.42
C GLY A 113 -13.83 -7.79 -3.03
N ALA A 114 -12.64 -7.69 -2.41
CA ALA A 114 -12.45 -7.06 -1.11
C ALA A 114 -12.68 -5.54 -1.17
N THR A 115 -12.99 -4.96 -0.02
CA THR A 115 -13.14 -3.52 0.12
C THR A 115 -11.79 -2.88 0.42
N LEU A 116 -11.38 -1.88 -0.37
CA LEU A 116 -10.19 -1.07 -0.09
C LEU A 116 -10.55 0.08 0.84
N GLU A 117 -9.98 0.10 2.04
CA GLU A 117 -10.25 1.13 3.04
C GLU A 117 -9.30 2.33 2.92
N GLY A 118 -8.09 2.12 2.41
CA GLY A 118 -7.11 3.16 2.21
C GLY A 118 -5.70 2.61 2.04
N ALA A 119 -4.74 3.53 1.99
CA ALA A 119 -3.32 3.21 1.90
C ALA A 119 -2.49 4.08 2.85
N GLY A 120 -1.54 3.46 3.52
CA GLY A 120 -0.54 4.10 4.36
C GLY A 120 0.87 3.91 3.80
N ILE A 121 1.60 5.00 3.66
CA ILE A 121 2.95 5.04 3.10
C ILE A 121 3.89 5.70 4.09
N VAL A 122 5.10 5.15 4.26
CA VAL A 122 6.08 5.79 5.13
C VAL A 122 6.64 7.04 4.47
N ILE A 123 7.15 6.93 3.24
CA ILE A 123 7.74 8.05 2.51
C ILE A 123 7.13 8.18 1.10
N GLU A 124 6.49 9.30 0.85
CA GLU A 124 6.00 9.69 -0.47
C GLU A 124 7.00 10.62 -1.16
N LYS A 125 7.33 10.33 -2.40
CA LYS A 125 8.09 11.25 -3.27
C LYS A 125 7.12 12.20 -3.94
N GLY A 126 6.80 13.33 -3.29
CA GLY A 126 5.80 14.28 -3.73
C GLY A 126 6.11 14.94 -5.08
N PHE A 127 7.36 14.90 -5.54
CA PHE A 127 7.79 15.34 -6.86
C PHE A 127 7.52 14.30 -7.98
N GLN A 128 6.94 13.16 -7.64
CA GLN A 128 6.51 12.12 -8.59
C GLN A 128 4.99 11.96 -8.57
N SER A 129 4.44 11.37 -9.61
CA SER A 129 2.98 11.36 -9.85
C SER A 129 2.17 10.38 -8.98
N GLY A 130 2.83 9.42 -8.34
CA GLY A 130 2.13 8.30 -7.68
C GLY A 130 1.11 8.74 -6.64
N GLY A 131 1.47 9.64 -5.73
CA GLY A 131 0.57 10.11 -4.69
C GLY A 131 -0.66 10.81 -5.26
N GLN A 132 -0.47 11.69 -6.24
CA GLN A 132 -1.58 12.36 -6.90
C GLN A 132 -2.49 11.36 -7.63
N THR A 133 -1.91 10.43 -8.37
CA THR A 133 -2.68 9.39 -9.10
C THR A 133 -3.59 8.60 -8.14
N ILE A 134 -3.08 8.19 -6.98
CA ILE A 134 -3.86 7.42 -6.01
C ILE A 134 -4.98 8.27 -5.41
N ARG A 135 -4.71 9.53 -5.06
CA ARG A 135 -5.72 10.47 -4.53
C ARG A 135 -6.81 10.78 -5.56
N ASP A 136 -6.45 10.94 -6.83
CA ASP A 136 -7.39 11.19 -7.94
C ASP A 136 -8.36 9.99 -8.18
N MET A 137 -7.96 8.79 -7.76
CA MET A 137 -8.84 7.61 -7.75
C MET A 137 -9.85 7.63 -6.59
N GLY A 138 -9.83 8.65 -5.74
CA GLY A 138 -10.68 8.75 -4.55
C GLY A 138 -10.25 7.86 -3.39
N ILE A 139 -9.03 7.31 -3.44
CA ILE A 139 -8.48 6.46 -2.38
C ILE A 139 -7.88 7.34 -1.28
N HIS A 140 -8.25 7.06 -0.04
CA HIS A 140 -7.64 7.70 1.12
C HIS A 140 -6.18 7.27 1.23
N LEU A 141 -5.26 8.21 1.04
CA LEU A 141 -3.82 7.99 1.10
C LEU A 141 -3.20 8.86 2.18
N GLU A 142 -2.61 8.20 3.18
CA GLU A 142 -1.83 8.84 4.24
C GLU A 142 -0.35 8.53 4.03
N SER A 143 0.49 9.56 4.07
CA SER A 143 1.94 9.46 3.99
C SER A 143 2.56 10.08 5.23
N LEU A 144 3.43 9.35 5.93
CA LEU A 144 4.06 9.85 7.16
C LEU A 144 5.04 11.00 6.87
N ALA A 145 5.70 10.95 5.71
CA ALA A 145 6.54 12.02 5.23
C ALA A 145 6.42 12.17 3.71
N ILE A 146 6.32 13.39 3.24
CA ILE A 146 6.29 13.72 1.80
C ILE A 146 7.53 14.52 1.47
N ILE A 147 8.37 14.00 0.57
CA ILE A 147 9.55 14.68 0.06
C ILE A 147 9.13 15.49 -1.16
N ASP A 148 9.16 16.81 -1.07
CA ASP A 148 8.81 17.70 -2.18
C ASP A 148 9.93 17.88 -3.19
N SER A 149 11.19 17.84 -2.74
CA SER A 149 12.32 17.93 -3.65
C SER A 149 13.59 17.29 -3.09
N ILE A 150 14.48 16.93 -4.00
CA ILE A 150 15.85 16.48 -3.71
C ILE A 150 16.77 17.33 -4.58
N ALA A 151 17.51 18.26 -3.98
CA ALA A 151 18.42 19.14 -4.67
C ALA A 151 19.71 19.34 -3.85
N ASP A 152 20.86 19.31 -4.50
CA ASP A 152 22.18 19.51 -3.88
C ASP A 152 22.44 18.68 -2.64
N GLY A 153 21.98 17.42 -2.65
CA GLY A 153 22.11 16.49 -1.53
C GLY A 153 21.21 16.80 -0.32
N LYS A 154 20.26 17.72 -0.47
CA LYS A 154 19.28 18.09 0.57
C LYS A 154 17.90 17.62 0.21
N LEU A 155 17.14 17.19 1.22
CA LEU A 155 15.74 16.83 1.14
C LEU A 155 14.89 18.00 1.66
N THR A 156 13.83 18.33 0.91
CA THR A 156 12.79 19.24 1.39
C THR A 156 11.52 18.45 1.61
N PHE A 157 10.99 18.54 2.81
CA PHE A 157 9.73 17.86 3.16
C PHE A 157 8.56 18.84 3.05
N ARG A 158 7.40 18.29 2.73
CA ARG A 158 6.13 19.03 2.79
C ARG A 158 5.76 19.29 4.24
N GLU A 159 5.37 20.51 4.56
CA GLU A 159 4.83 20.91 5.87
C GLU A 159 3.36 20.45 6.04
#